data_027d6874a24d5c204ff85c6066a3fafe
#
_entry.id   027d6874a24d5c204ff85c6066a3fafe
#
_cell.length_a   1.000
_cell.length_b   1.000
_cell.length_c   1.000
_cell.angle_alpha   90.00
_cell.angle_beta   90.00
_cell.angle_gamma   90.00
#
_symmetry.space_group_name_H-M   'P 1'
#
loop_
_entity.id
_entity.type
_entity.pdbx_description
1 polymer ?
#
loop_
_entity_poly.entity_id
_entity_poly.type
_entity_poly.pdbx_seq_one_letter_code
_entity_poly.pdbx_strand_id
1 'polypeptide(L)'
;NLSCPLDNINQLILLRIYKIISMLCSTIHHPSVISFWLREQIDRSSVKRRSKADKVFLEEKNVWSLLVAGNSTEIPPIASDLANLYRLIVERRPRVVLEFGVGYSSLVICAALRANLAEANVRGHLYVVDSEKKWIENTRNKFESDLLEFISFQYSPISVKVTDNTLCHTYDSLPDVSPNFVYVDGPSGASGEEEISGEINGLGFTGHPLGL
;
A
#
# COMPACT_ATOMS: atom_id res chain seq x y z
N ASN A 1 26.59 -18.20 -36.51
CA ASN A 1 25.61 -18.92 -35.66
C ASN A 1 25.70 -18.42 -34.23
N LEU A 2 25.00 -17.36 -33.95
CA LEU A 2 24.80 -16.83 -32.58
C LEU A 2 23.56 -17.49 -32.03
N SER A 3 23.72 -18.45 -31.12
CA SER A 3 22.64 -19.04 -30.35
C SER A 3 22.03 -17.96 -29.43
N CYS A 4 20.71 -17.85 -29.51
CA CYS A 4 19.94 -16.85 -28.74
C CYS A 4 20.11 -17.09 -27.23
N PRO A 5 20.42 -16.05 -26.41
CA PRO A 5 20.60 -16.21 -24.96
C PRO A 5 19.36 -16.70 -24.21
N LEU A 6 18.19 -16.64 -24.82
CA LEU A 6 16.91 -17.08 -24.24
C LEU A 6 16.80 -18.62 -24.12
N ASP A 7 17.48 -19.38 -24.99
CA ASP A 7 17.44 -20.85 -24.94
C ASP A 7 18.20 -21.40 -23.73
N ASN A 8 19.24 -20.72 -23.29
CA ASN A 8 20.01 -21.13 -22.10
C ASN A 8 19.25 -20.94 -20.79
N ILE A 9 18.41 -19.90 -20.72
CA ILE A 9 17.61 -19.60 -19.51
C ILE A 9 16.47 -20.63 -19.37
N ASN A 10 15.83 -20.97 -20.48
CA ASN A 10 14.75 -21.97 -20.48
C ASN A 10 15.29 -23.38 -20.19
N GLN A 11 16.47 -23.75 -20.66
CA GLN A 11 17.11 -25.02 -20.34
C GLN A 11 17.52 -25.11 -18.85
N LEU A 12 18.03 -24.02 -18.27
CA LEU A 12 18.38 -23.97 -16.84
C LEU A 12 17.13 -24.07 -15.93
N ILE A 13 16.03 -23.47 -16.37
CA ILE A 13 14.75 -23.56 -15.65
C ILE A 13 14.19 -24.97 -15.75
N LEU A 14 14.21 -25.59 -16.92
CA LEU A 14 13.76 -26.97 -17.14
C LEU A 14 14.61 -27.99 -16.37
N LEU A 15 15.93 -27.83 -16.31
CA LEU A 15 16.84 -28.67 -15.54
C LEU A 15 16.62 -28.53 -14.01
N ARG A 16 16.32 -27.33 -13.52
CA ARG A 16 15.95 -27.13 -12.11
C ARG A 16 14.60 -27.75 -11.79
N ILE A 17 13.62 -27.57 -12.67
CA ILE A 17 12.30 -28.20 -12.52
C ILE A 17 12.43 -29.73 -12.53
N TYR A 18 13.21 -30.30 -13.47
CA TYR A 18 13.44 -31.75 -13.53
C TYR A 18 14.14 -32.32 -12.30
N LYS A 19 15.20 -31.63 -11.77
CA LYS A 19 15.86 -32.03 -10.52
C LYS A 19 14.92 -31.99 -9.31
N ILE A 20 14.06 -30.98 -9.25
CA ILE A 20 13.08 -30.84 -8.17
C ILE A 20 12.00 -31.93 -8.27
N ILE A 21 11.49 -32.21 -9.47
CA ILE A 21 10.52 -33.28 -9.72
C ILE A 21 11.13 -34.65 -9.40
N SER A 22 12.37 -34.90 -9.80
CA SER A 22 13.08 -36.14 -9.52
C SER A 22 13.32 -36.34 -8.01
N MET A 23 13.66 -35.27 -7.28
CA MET A 23 13.86 -35.33 -5.82
C MET A 23 12.53 -35.52 -5.06
N LEU A 24 11.43 -34.96 -5.57
CA LEU A 24 10.09 -35.08 -4.99
C LEU A 24 9.45 -36.44 -5.30
N CYS A 25 9.67 -37.00 -6.48
CA CYS A 25 9.18 -38.33 -6.84
C CYS A 25 9.80 -39.47 -5.98
N SER A 26 10.98 -39.25 -5.40
CA SER A 26 11.61 -40.21 -4.50
C SER A 26 11.10 -40.11 -3.04
N THR A 27 10.45 -39.02 -2.68
CA THR A 27 10.14 -38.70 -1.27
C THR A 27 8.64 -38.52 -0.99
N ILE A 28 7.79 -38.29 -2.00
CA ILE A 28 6.38 -37.95 -1.77
C ILE A 28 5.47 -38.77 -2.67
N HIS A 29 4.68 -39.66 -2.09
CA HIS A 29 3.71 -40.52 -2.79
C HIS A 29 2.36 -39.82 -3.14
N HIS A 30 2.22 -38.46 -3.03
CA HIS A 30 0.96 -37.78 -3.24
C HIS A 30 1.03 -36.70 -4.32
N PRO A 31 0.39 -36.89 -5.51
CA PRO A 31 0.41 -35.94 -6.62
C PRO A 31 -0.16 -34.54 -6.30
N SER A 32 -1.10 -34.45 -5.34
CA SER A 32 -1.72 -33.19 -4.89
C SER A 32 -0.75 -32.23 -4.18
N VAL A 33 0.25 -32.76 -3.47
CA VAL A 33 1.26 -31.94 -2.77
C VAL A 33 2.22 -31.31 -3.77
N ILE A 34 2.59 -32.03 -4.82
CA ILE A 34 3.47 -31.53 -5.89
C ILE A 34 2.79 -30.41 -6.66
N SER A 35 1.51 -30.58 -6.98
CA SER A 35 0.74 -29.54 -7.69
C SER A 35 0.54 -28.28 -6.86
N PHE A 36 0.30 -28.42 -5.57
CA PHE A 36 0.21 -27.29 -4.64
C PHE A 36 1.54 -26.54 -4.55
N TRP A 37 2.64 -27.24 -4.33
CA TRP A 37 3.97 -26.63 -4.22
C TRP A 37 4.40 -25.91 -5.52
N LEU A 38 4.14 -26.51 -6.69
CA LEU A 38 4.42 -25.88 -7.98
C LEU A 38 3.59 -24.60 -8.20
N ARG A 39 2.31 -24.60 -7.84
CA ARG A 39 1.47 -23.40 -7.89
C ARG A 39 2.05 -22.30 -7.02
N GLU A 40 2.40 -22.61 -5.79
CA GLU A 40 2.98 -21.64 -4.86
C GLU A 40 4.31 -21.04 -5.39
N GLN A 41 5.17 -21.84 -6.01
CA GLN A 41 6.41 -21.34 -6.62
C GLN A 41 6.16 -20.45 -7.84
N ILE A 42 5.18 -20.79 -8.68
CA ILE A 42 4.77 -19.99 -9.82
C ILE A 42 4.20 -18.66 -9.34
N ASP A 43 3.32 -18.69 -8.33
CA ASP A 43 2.73 -17.48 -7.76
C ASP A 43 3.78 -16.56 -7.14
N ARG A 44 4.69 -17.09 -6.33
CA ARG A 44 5.81 -16.32 -5.77
C ARG A 44 6.71 -15.71 -6.85
N SER A 45 6.97 -16.42 -7.94
CA SER A 45 7.80 -15.91 -9.04
C SER A 45 7.08 -14.84 -9.85
N SER A 46 5.76 -14.95 -10.01
CA SER A 46 4.93 -13.96 -10.69
C SER A 46 4.81 -12.68 -9.87
N VAL A 47 4.61 -12.81 -8.55
CA VAL A 47 4.59 -11.68 -7.60
C VAL A 47 5.92 -10.92 -7.61
N LYS A 48 7.07 -11.62 -7.56
CA LYS A 48 8.38 -10.98 -7.64
C LYS A 48 8.60 -10.22 -8.95
N ARG A 49 8.18 -10.81 -10.09
CA ARG A 49 8.29 -10.14 -11.41
C ARG A 49 7.40 -8.91 -11.50
N ARG A 50 6.16 -9.01 -11.01
CA ARG A 50 5.23 -7.89 -10.95
C ARG A 50 5.78 -6.77 -10.07
N SER A 51 6.23 -7.07 -8.86
CA SER A 51 6.83 -6.11 -7.95
C SER A 51 8.03 -5.38 -8.54
N LYS A 52 8.89 -6.08 -9.32
CA LYS A 52 10.00 -5.45 -10.04
C LYS A 52 9.52 -4.50 -11.14
N ALA A 53 8.53 -4.91 -11.93
CA ALA A 53 7.96 -4.08 -13.00
C ALA A 53 7.24 -2.84 -12.42
N ASP A 54 6.52 -3.01 -11.31
CA ASP A 54 5.85 -1.92 -10.62
C ASP A 54 6.83 -0.92 -10.02
N LYS A 55 7.98 -1.38 -9.51
CA LYS A 55 9.05 -0.49 -9.09
C LYS A 55 9.60 0.33 -10.26
N VAL A 56 9.93 -0.31 -11.38
CA VAL A 56 10.38 0.39 -12.60
C VAL A 56 9.34 1.41 -13.07
N PHE A 57 8.06 1.05 -13.06
CA PHE A 57 6.98 1.98 -13.37
C PHE A 57 7.00 3.22 -12.46
N LEU A 58 7.17 3.07 -11.15
CA LEU A 58 7.25 4.19 -10.21
C LEU A 58 8.54 5.00 -10.40
N GLU A 59 9.64 4.36 -10.81
CA GLU A 59 10.91 5.05 -11.19
C GLU A 59 10.70 5.92 -12.43
N GLU A 60 10.06 5.41 -13.48
CA GLU A 60 9.72 6.16 -14.70
C GLU A 60 8.79 7.36 -14.43
N LYS A 61 7.96 7.28 -13.40
CA LYS A 61 7.09 8.38 -12.96
C LYS A 61 7.78 9.35 -12.00
N ASN A 62 9.06 9.16 -11.70
CA ASN A 62 9.85 9.92 -10.71
C ASN A 62 9.25 9.89 -9.29
N VAL A 63 8.52 8.83 -8.94
CA VAL A 63 7.90 8.66 -7.63
C VAL A 63 8.77 7.83 -6.70
N TRP A 64 9.44 6.80 -7.22
CA TRP A 64 10.21 5.86 -6.39
C TRP A 64 11.33 6.54 -5.60
N SER A 65 12.01 7.52 -6.20
CA SER A 65 13.06 8.30 -5.52
C SER A 65 12.54 9.05 -4.28
N LEU A 66 11.31 9.56 -4.34
CA LEU A 66 10.66 10.23 -3.22
C LEU A 66 10.36 9.26 -2.07
N LEU A 67 10.01 8.02 -2.39
CA LEU A 67 9.65 7.00 -1.41
C LEU A 67 10.86 6.47 -0.64
N VAL A 68 12.04 6.43 -1.28
CA VAL A 68 13.27 5.88 -0.67
C VAL A 68 14.22 6.96 -0.17
N ALA A 69 13.87 8.23 -0.31
CA ALA A 69 14.66 9.33 0.21
C ALA A 69 14.63 9.36 1.73
N GLY A 70 15.78 9.17 2.36
CA GLY A 70 15.98 9.26 3.81
C GLY A 70 16.17 7.91 4.50
N ASN A 71 16.80 7.97 5.69
CA ASN A 71 16.92 6.82 6.61
C ASN A 71 15.62 6.70 7.41
N SER A 72 14.69 5.91 6.93
CA SER A 72 13.40 5.76 7.59
C SER A 72 13.38 4.48 8.41
N THR A 73 12.88 4.60 9.64
CA THR A 73 12.48 3.47 10.49
C THR A 73 11.09 2.94 10.11
N GLU A 74 10.53 3.47 9.04
CA GLU A 74 9.20 3.13 8.53
C GLU A 74 9.20 1.76 7.84
N ILE A 75 8.03 1.17 7.75
CA ILE A 75 7.82 -0.06 6.97
C ILE A 75 8.18 0.24 5.50
N PRO A 76 9.02 -0.60 4.86
CA PRO A 76 9.41 -0.36 3.48
C PRO A 76 8.21 -0.28 2.53
N PRO A 77 8.22 0.61 1.54
CA PRO A 77 7.11 0.76 0.61
C PRO A 77 6.93 -0.49 -0.26
N ILE A 78 5.70 -0.93 -0.44
CA ILE A 78 5.34 -2.04 -1.32
C ILE A 78 5.05 -1.50 -2.72
N ALA A 79 5.98 -1.73 -3.65
CA ALA A 79 5.92 -1.15 -5.00
C ALA A 79 4.62 -1.50 -5.76
N SER A 80 4.10 -2.73 -5.62
CA SER A 80 2.88 -3.15 -6.30
C SER A 80 1.65 -2.36 -5.85
N ASP A 81 1.51 -2.13 -4.55
CA ASP A 81 0.35 -1.45 -3.98
C ASP A 81 0.36 0.03 -4.36
N LEU A 82 1.54 0.65 -4.25
CA LEU A 82 1.73 2.05 -4.60
C LEU A 82 1.60 2.31 -6.12
N ALA A 83 2.08 1.40 -6.97
CA ALA A 83 1.89 1.50 -8.41
C ALA A 83 0.42 1.33 -8.81
N ASN A 84 -0.31 0.42 -8.15
CA ASN A 84 -1.74 0.27 -8.38
C ASN A 84 -2.51 1.53 -7.93
N LEU A 85 -2.17 2.09 -6.77
CA LEU A 85 -2.76 3.34 -6.29
C LEU A 85 -2.51 4.48 -7.29
N TYR A 86 -1.28 4.66 -7.78
CA TYR A 86 -0.94 5.66 -8.80
C TYR A 86 -1.82 5.51 -10.04
N ARG A 87 -1.89 4.29 -10.61
CA ARG A 87 -2.70 3.99 -11.81
C ARG A 87 -4.17 4.31 -11.58
N LEU A 88 -4.69 3.94 -10.42
CA LEU A 88 -6.08 4.17 -10.05
C LEU A 88 -6.43 5.68 -9.98
N ILE A 89 -5.56 6.49 -9.37
CA ILE A 89 -5.74 7.94 -9.31
C ILE A 89 -5.64 8.57 -10.70
N VAL A 90 -4.72 8.12 -11.55
CA VAL A 90 -4.61 8.61 -12.93
C VAL A 90 -5.83 8.23 -13.77
N GLU A 91 -6.34 7.02 -13.62
CA GLU A 91 -7.53 6.57 -14.34
C GLU A 91 -8.80 7.28 -13.89
N ARG A 92 -9.02 7.39 -12.56
CA ARG A 92 -10.25 7.96 -11.99
C ARG A 92 -10.30 9.48 -12.02
N ARG A 93 -9.13 10.12 -12.04
CA ARG A 93 -8.98 11.59 -12.06
C ARG A 93 -9.81 12.29 -10.97
N PRO A 94 -9.68 11.87 -9.70
CA PRO A 94 -10.48 12.48 -8.64
C PRO A 94 -10.11 13.94 -8.44
N ARG A 95 -11.13 14.77 -8.10
CA ARG A 95 -10.94 16.18 -7.76
C ARG A 95 -10.70 16.38 -6.27
N VAL A 96 -11.33 15.55 -5.44
CA VAL A 96 -11.23 15.60 -3.99
C VAL A 96 -10.92 14.21 -3.48
N VAL A 97 -9.71 14.04 -2.96
CA VAL A 97 -9.26 12.79 -2.34
C VAL A 97 -9.23 12.99 -0.84
N LEU A 98 -9.77 12.05 -0.08
CA LEU A 98 -9.62 11.98 1.36
C LEU A 98 -8.83 10.73 1.72
N GLU A 99 -7.74 10.90 2.48
CA GLU A 99 -6.90 9.81 2.96
C GLU A 99 -6.92 9.77 4.48
N PHE A 100 -7.09 8.58 5.03
CA PHE A 100 -6.94 8.29 6.45
C PHE A 100 -5.62 7.56 6.67
N GLY A 101 -4.72 8.19 7.44
CA GLY A 101 -3.34 7.75 7.61
C GLY A 101 -2.41 8.40 6.58
N VAL A 102 -1.34 9.03 7.05
CA VAL A 102 -0.35 9.72 6.22
C VAL A 102 0.87 8.82 5.98
N GLY A 103 1.39 8.81 4.75
CA GLY A 103 2.56 7.99 4.46
C GLY A 103 3.05 8.06 3.02
N TYR A 104 3.58 6.95 2.54
CA TYR A 104 4.02 6.80 1.15
C TYR A 104 2.87 6.92 0.14
N SER A 105 1.67 6.50 0.52
CA SER A 105 0.44 6.64 -0.26
C SER A 105 0.15 8.11 -0.58
N SER A 106 0.30 9.01 0.38
CA SER A 106 0.11 10.45 0.19
C SER A 106 1.03 11.03 -0.90
N LEU A 107 2.31 10.63 -0.91
CA LEU A 107 3.27 11.04 -1.95
C LEU A 107 2.84 10.54 -3.34
N VAL A 108 2.43 9.29 -3.42
CA VAL A 108 1.99 8.65 -4.67
C VAL A 108 0.71 9.29 -5.20
N ILE A 109 -0.27 9.56 -4.33
CA ILE A 109 -1.51 10.24 -4.70
C ILE A 109 -1.20 11.62 -5.26
N CYS A 110 -0.38 12.43 -4.58
CA CYS A 110 -0.03 13.77 -5.05
C CYS A 110 0.73 13.75 -6.37
N ALA A 111 1.66 12.82 -6.58
CA ALA A 111 2.35 12.66 -7.85
C ALA A 111 1.39 12.28 -8.99
N ALA A 112 0.40 11.44 -8.72
CA ALA A 112 -0.64 11.08 -9.69
C ALA A 112 -1.61 12.24 -9.97
N LEU A 113 -1.97 13.05 -8.97
CA LEU A 113 -2.77 14.27 -9.15
C LEU A 113 -2.02 15.31 -9.98
N ARG A 114 -0.70 15.47 -9.76
CA ARG A 114 0.16 16.31 -10.60
C ARG A 114 0.16 15.83 -12.06
N ALA A 115 0.26 14.53 -12.28
CA ALA A 115 0.18 13.96 -13.63
C ALA A 115 -1.19 14.23 -14.28
N ASN A 116 -2.29 14.08 -13.55
CA ASN A 116 -3.62 14.39 -14.04
C ASN A 116 -3.80 15.87 -14.45
N LEU A 117 -3.17 16.77 -13.70
CA LEU A 117 -3.16 18.19 -14.06
C LEU A 117 -2.37 18.42 -15.36
N ALA A 118 -1.18 17.82 -15.48
CA ALA A 118 -0.30 18.02 -16.64
C ALA A 118 -0.87 17.37 -17.92
N GLU A 119 -1.39 16.15 -17.82
CA GLU A 119 -1.80 15.36 -18.99
C GLU A 119 -3.26 15.59 -19.41
N ALA A 120 -4.14 15.88 -18.46
CA ALA A 120 -5.58 15.97 -18.70
C ALA A 120 -6.23 17.30 -18.26
N ASN A 121 -5.44 18.25 -17.74
CA ASN A 121 -5.91 19.50 -17.16
C ASN A 121 -6.98 19.30 -16.07
N VAL A 122 -6.87 18.21 -15.29
CA VAL A 122 -7.75 17.92 -14.16
C VAL A 122 -6.99 18.19 -12.87
N ARG A 123 -7.34 19.28 -12.19
CA ARG A 123 -6.79 19.61 -10.89
C ARG A 123 -7.55 18.85 -9.80
N GLY A 124 -6.84 17.98 -9.08
CA GLY A 124 -7.30 17.31 -7.87
C GLY A 124 -6.55 17.82 -6.64
N HIS A 125 -7.09 17.52 -5.45
CA HIS A 125 -6.47 17.85 -4.17
C HIS A 125 -6.67 16.73 -3.16
N LEU A 126 -5.61 16.43 -2.41
CA LEU A 126 -5.59 15.44 -1.35
C LEU A 126 -5.80 16.13 0.01
N TYR A 127 -6.76 15.67 0.75
CA TYR A 127 -6.94 15.96 2.17
C TYR A 127 -6.54 14.72 2.96
N VAL A 128 -5.50 14.82 3.78
CA VAL A 128 -5.04 13.69 4.58
C VAL A 128 -5.23 13.98 6.05
N VAL A 129 -5.74 12.99 6.78
CA VAL A 129 -5.98 13.05 8.23
C VAL A 129 -5.14 11.98 8.91
N ASP A 130 -4.43 12.36 9.97
CA ASP A 130 -3.65 11.43 10.79
C ASP A 130 -3.76 11.77 12.26
N SER A 131 -3.69 10.75 13.11
CA SER A 131 -3.70 10.88 14.57
C SER A 131 -2.34 11.15 15.18
N GLU A 132 -1.27 11.07 14.39
CA GLU A 132 0.11 11.20 14.84
C GLU A 132 0.81 12.39 14.17
N LYS A 133 1.02 13.48 14.91
CA LYS A 133 1.75 14.67 14.40
C LYS A 133 3.12 14.34 13.84
N LYS A 134 3.81 13.37 14.46
CA LYS A 134 5.13 12.90 14.02
C LYS A 134 5.09 12.35 12.59
N TRP A 135 4.08 11.57 12.25
CA TRP A 135 3.94 11.02 10.90
C TRP A 135 3.60 12.08 9.87
N ILE A 136 2.76 13.05 10.24
CA ILE A 136 2.48 14.23 9.40
C ILE A 136 3.76 15.00 9.09
N GLU A 137 4.57 15.31 10.10
CA GLU A 137 5.83 16.04 9.94
C GLU A 137 6.85 15.25 9.11
N ASN A 138 7.04 13.96 9.43
CA ASN A 138 7.94 13.09 8.70
C ASN A 138 7.57 12.97 7.21
N THR A 139 6.28 12.82 6.92
CA THR A 139 5.80 12.71 5.55
C THR A 139 5.91 14.04 4.82
N ARG A 140 5.51 15.15 5.45
CA ARG A 140 5.63 16.50 4.88
C ARG A 140 7.07 16.83 4.46
N ASN A 141 8.06 16.42 5.26
CA ASN A 141 9.48 16.66 4.98
C ASN A 141 10.02 15.89 3.76
N LYS A 142 9.28 14.90 3.27
CA LYS A 142 9.61 14.14 2.04
C LYS A 142 9.04 14.78 0.78
N PHE A 143 8.12 15.73 0.92
CA PHE A 143 7.47 16.36 -0.22
C PHE A 143 8.37 17.40 -0.89
N GLU A 144 8.46 17.31 -2.21
CA GLU A 144 8.96 18.41 -3.03
C GLU A 144 7.96 19.58 -3.01
N SER A 145 8.46 20.80 -3.16
CA SER A 145 7.63 22.02 -3.03
C SER A 145 6.44 22.06 -3.98
N ASP A 146 6.57 21.53 -5.18
CA ASP A 146 5.53 21.47 -6.20
C ASP A 146 4.42 20.44 -5.87
N LEU A 147 4.75 19.38 -5.13
CA LEU A 147 3.76 18.41 -4.66
C LEU A 147 2.95 18.92 -3.45
N LEU A 148 3.50 19.86 -2.66
CA LEU A 148 2.79 20.46 -1.54
C LEU A 148 1.56 21.27 -1.96
N GLU A 149 1.47 21.68 -3.23
CA GLU A 149 0.28 22.34 -3.76
C GLU A 149 -0.94 21.42 -3.88
N PHE A 150 -0.73 20.11 -3.85
CA PHE A 150 -1.78 19.11 -4.04
C PHE A 150 -2.28 18.50 -2.73
N ILE A 151 -1.80 18.93 -1.56
CA ILE A 151 -2.10 18.28 -0.28
C ILE A 151 -2.41 19.27 0.84
N SER A 152 -3.38 18.91 1.66
CA SER A 152 -3.64 19.53 2.97
C SER A 152 -3.55 18.49 4.06
N PHE A 153 -2.70 18.74 5.05
CA PHE A 153 -2.52 17.86 6.21
C PHE A 153 -3.38 18.33 7.37
N GLN A 154 -4.13 17.41 7.96
CA GLN A 154 -4.91 17.64 9.16
C GLN A 154 -4.51 16.66 10.25
N TYR A 155 -4.16 17.18 11.43
CA TYR A 155 -4.07 16.38 12.63
C TYR A 155 -5.46 16.25 13.25
N SER A 156 -5.84 15.03 13.61
CA SER A 156 -7.06 14.76 14.36
C SER A 156 -6.80 13.63 15.35
N PRO A 157 -7.00 13.84 16.65
CA PRO A 157 -6.99 12.74 17.61
C PRO A 157 -8.01 11.68 17.20
N ILE A 158 -7.78 10.46 17.67
CA ILE A 158 -8.74 9.37 17.55
C ILE A 158 -9.43 9.14 18.89
N SER A 159 -10.72 8.83 18.80
CA SER A 159 -11.54 8.38 19.93
C SER A 159 -12.13 7.01 19.61
N VAL A 160 -12.35 6.22 20.65
CA VAL A 160 -13.04 4.95 20.49
C VAL A 160 -14.53 5.18 20.63
N LYS A 161 -15.29 4.74 19.65
CA LYS A 161 -16.76 4.84 19.66
C LYS A 161 -17.39 3.51 19.26
N VAL A 162 -18.60 3.30 19.74
CA VAL A 162 -19.42 2.18 19.31
C VAL A 162 -20.34 2.68 18.19
N THR A 163 -20.19 2.10 17.01
CA THR A 163 -21.05 2.38 15.85
C THR A 163 -21.62 1.06 15.35
N ASP A 164 -22.95 0.96 15.27
CA ASP A 164 -23.65 -0.27 14.84
C ASP A 164 -23.19 -1.54 15.59
N ASN A 165 -23.08 -1.45 16.92
CA ASN A 165 -22.57 -2.51 17.79
C ASN A 165 -21.11 -2.96 17.50
N THR A 166 -20.33 -2.15 16.78
CA THR A 166 -18.92 -2.39 16.50
C THR A 166 -18.07 -1.32 17.17
N LEU A 167 -17.02 -1.75 17.84
CA LEU A 167 -16.05 -0.86 18.42
C LEU A 167 -15.11 -0.35 17.31
N CYS A 168 -15.09 0.97 17.12
CA CYS A 168 -14.33 1.60 16.04
C CYS A 168 -13.46 2.73 16.54
N HIS A 169 -12.30 2.92 15.92
CA HIS A 169 -11.58 4.18 15.98
C HIS A 169 -12.28 5.21 15.09
N THR A 170 -12.49 6.41 15.62
CA THR A 170 -13.03 7.53 14.84
C THR A 170 -12.13 8.74 15.03
N TYR A 171 -11.82 9.44 13.96
CA TYR A 171 -11.16 10.74 14.04
C TYR A 171 -12.11 11.79 14.62
N ASP A 172 -11.63 12.61 15.56
CA ASP A 172 -12.46 13.61 16.23
C ASP A 172 -12.88 14.75 15.32
N SER A 173 -12.08 15.03 14.30
CA SER A 173 -12.39 16.03 13.28
C SER A 173 -11.93 15.59 11.90
N LEU A 174 -12.76 15.87 10.91
CA LEU A 174 -12.48 15.63 9.50
C LEU A 174 -12.52 16.94 8.73
N PRO A 175 -11.82 17.03 7.57
CA PRO A 175 -11.98 18.17 6.69
C PRO A 175 -13.41 18.24 6.15
N ASP A 176 -13.96 19.46 6.09
CA ASP A 176 -15.29 19.70 5.54
C ASP A 176 -15.26 19.67 4.00
N VAL A 177 -15.19 18.46 3.45
CA VAL A 177 -15.10 18.22 2.01
C VAL A 177 -15.98 17.04 1.59
N SER A 178 -16.39 17.03 0.33
CA SER A 178 -17.11 15.92 -0.29
C SER A 178 -16.15 15.13 -1.20
N PRO A 179 -15.48 14.09 -0.69
CA PRO A 179 -14.51 13.35 -1.45
C PRO A 179 -15.19 12.49 -2.52
N ASN A 180 -14.59 12.42 -3.70
CA ASN A 180 -14.98 11.48 -4.75
C ASN A 180 -13.99 10.31 -4.89
N PHE A 181 -12.98 10.27 -4.01
CA PHE A 181 -12.09 9.15 -3.79
C PHE A 181 -11.68 9.12 -2.31
N VAL A 182 -11.78 7.95 -1.67
CA VAL A 182 -11.36 7.76 -0.28
C VAL A 182 -10.32 6.63 -0.24
N TYR A 183 -9.21 6.87 0.44
CA TYR A 183 -8.17 5.89 0.71
C TYR A 183 -8.00 5.72 2.22
N VAL A 184 -7.99 4.48 2.70
CA VAL A 184 -7.90 4.17 4.13
C VAL A 184 -6.65 3.33 4.36
N ASP A 185 -5.66 3.92 5.05
CA ASP A 185 -4.38 3.30 5.41
C ASP A 185 -4.02 3.53 6.90
N GLY A 186 -4.99 3.94 7.67
CA GLY A 186 -4.85 4.24 9.10
C GLY A 186 -6.21 4.44 9.78
N PRO A 187 -6.20 4.63 11.10
CA PRO A 187 -5.07 4.62 12.01
C PRO A 187 -4.47 3.23 12.17
N SER A 188 -3.14 3.16 12.43
CA SER A 188 -2.51 1.87 12.69
C SER A 188 -3.02 1.33 14.03
N GLY A 189 -3.46 0.06 14.07
CA GLY A 189 -3.84 -0.60 15.33
C GLY A 189 -2.68 -0.75 16.34
N ALA A 190 -1.46 -0.36 15.94
CA ALA A 190 -0.26 -0.36 16.78
C ALA A 190 0.08 1.02 17.36
N SER A 191 -0.76 2.04 17.19
CA SER A 191 -0.50 3.41 17.69
C SER A 191 -0.61 3.53 19.22
N GLY A 192 -0.11 2.53 19.93
CA GLY A 192 0.16 2.60 21.39
C GLY A 192 -1.08 2.65 22.27
N GLU A 193 -2.21 2.31 21.73
CA GLU A 193 -3.42 2.36 22.50
C GLU A 193 -3.57 1.13 23.37
N GLU A 194 -3.76 1.44 24.63
CA GLU A 194 -4.05 0.49 25.69
C GLU A 194 -5.26 -0.37 25.28
N GLU A 195 -5.24 -1.61 25.70
CA GLU A 195 -6.37 -2.50 25.61
C GLU A 195 -7.59 -1.79 26.24
N ILE A 196 -8.65 -1.65 25.45
CA ILE A 196 -9.86 -0.97 25.89
C ILE A 196 -10.80 -1.99 26.48
N SER A 197 -11.30 -1.70 27.67
CA SER A 197 -12.37 -2.46 28.29
C SER A 197 -13.63 -1.60 28.42
N GLY A 198 -14.77 -2.20 28.20
CA GLY A 198 -16.05 -1.51 28.31
C GLY A 198 -17.22 -2.45 28.29
N GLU A 199 -18.41 -1.91 28.14
CA GLU A 199 -19.65 -2.67 28.08
C GLU A 199 -20.48 -2.21 26.87
N ILE A 200 -20.94 -3.17 26.06
CA ILE A 200 -21.86 -2.93 24.94
C ILE A 200 -23.09 -3.82 25.16
N ASN A 201 -24.27 -3.21 25.28
CA ASN A 201 -25.54 -3.92 25.50
C ASN A 201 -25.52 -4.90 26.69
N GLY A 202 -24.82 -4.53 27.77
CA GLY A 202 -24.73 -5.37 28.98
C GLY A 202 -23.68 -6.49 28.87
N LEU A 203 -22.89 -6.54 27.80
CA LEU A 203 -21.78 -7.46 27.61
C LEU A 203 -20.46 -6.72 27.77
N GLY A 204 -19.66 -7.13 28.75
CA GLY A 204 -18.30 -6.64 28.91
C GLY A 204 -17.42 -7.10 27.76
N PHE A 205 -16.51 -6.22 27.29
CA PHE A 205 -15.49 -6.53 26.29
C PHE A 205 -14.12 -6.01 26.71
N THR A 206 -13.10 -6.66 26.19
CA THR A 206 -11.71 -6.21 26.29
C THR A 206 -11.06 -6.49 24.95
N GLY A 207 -10.33 -5.53 24.41
CA GLY A 207 -9.64 -5.70 23.13
C GLY A 207 -9.16 -4.39 22.51
N HIS A 208 -8.57 -4.53 21.34
CA HIS A 208 -8.15 -3.38 20.53
C HIS A 208 -9.27 -3.02 19.54
N PRO A 209 -9.58 -1.72 19.38
CA PRO A 209 -10.56 -1.29 18.39
C PRO A 209 -10.11 -1.63 16.98
N LEU A 210 -11.07 -1.93 16.11
CA LEU A 210 -10.81 -2.02 14.68
C LEU A 210 -10.59 -0.61 14.12
N GLY A 211 -9.52 -0.42 13.34
CA GLY A 211 -9.34 0.80 12.57
C GLY A 211 -10.39 0.89 11.45
N LEU A 212 -10.96 2.06 11.24
CA LEU A 212 -11.80 2.41 10.09
C LEU A 212 -11.03 3.34 9.19
#